data_0017864c1a95e09899b56f08a73ea610
#
_entry.id   0017864c1a95e09899b56f08a73ea610
#
_cell.length_a   1.000
_cell.length_b   1.000
_cell.length_c   1.000
_cell.angle_alpha   90.00
_cell.angle_beta   90.00
_cell.angle_gamma   90.00
#
_symmetry.space_group_name_H-M   'P 1'
#
loop_
_entity.id
_entity.type
_entity.pdbx_description
1 polymer ?
#
loop_
_entity_poly.entity_id
_entity_poly.type
_entity_poly.pdbx_seq_one_letter_code
_entity_poly.pdbx_strand_id
1 'polypeptide(L)'
;HPQWHFNMDVLKVIENRGGILQTGERKKIKGNWDLMIAHPPCTYLAVSGAQWYYHPDDKNLPTEDRRPHPKYPYRSLHREEAVRFFMELANAPIPKIAIENPVGIMSRRFRKPNQIVQPFWFGDRATKTTCLWLIGDLPLLQPTNIVDKGDRIHFKSGKSQPKWYSDAFVMARTSEERQILRSKTFPGLAKAMAEQWAGDASI
;
A
#
# COMPACT_ATOMS: atom_id res chain seq x y z
N HIS A 1 3.23 11.12 -16.81
CA HIS A 1 2.31 12.23 -17.18
C HIS A 1 2.34 13.32 -16.09
N PRO A 2 3.37 14.23 -16.07
CA PRO A 2 3.55 15.23 -15.01
C PRO A 2 2.36 16.23 -14.93
N GLN A 3 1.61 16.41 -16.00
CA GLN A 3 0.41 17.25 -16.05
C GLN A 3 -0.78 16.71 -15.26
N TRP A 4 -0.68 15.50 -14.70
CA TRP A 4 -1.72 14.86 -13.86
C TRP A 4 -1.23 14.57 -12.43
N HIS A 5 0.03 14.89 -12.12
CA HIS A 5 0.62 14.62 -10.81
C HIS A 5 0.70 15.89 -9.96
N PHE A 6 0.03 15.87 -8.82
CA PHE A 6 0.26 16.83 -7.76
C PHE A 6 1.45 16.37 -6.92
N ASN A 7 2.54 17.12 -6.91
CA ASN A 7 3.73 16.82 -6.10
C ASN A 7 3.64 17.55 -4.75
N MET A 8 2.68 17.16 -3.92
CA MET A 8 2.44 17.75 -2.62
C MET A 8 1.66 16.80 -1.72
N ASP A 9 1.43 17.21 -0.47
CA ASP A 9 0.63 16.45 0.48
C ASP A 9 -0.77 16.15 -0.07
N VAL A 10 -1.11 14.86 -0.14
CA VAL A 10 -2.37 14.39 -0.72
C VAL A 10 -3.59 14.88 0.07
N LEU A 11 -3.50 15.03 1.39
CA LEU A 11 -4.61 15.51 2.21
C LEU A 11 -4.94 16.95 1.85
N LYS A 12 -3.92 17.78 1.59
CA LYS A 12 -4.11 19.15 1.09
C LYS A 12 -4.68 19.18 -0.32
N VAL A 13 -4.30 18.23 -1.19
CA VAL A 13 -4.91 18.11 -2.53
C VAL A 13 -6.38 17.76 -2.44
N ILE A 14 -6.76 16.85 -1.56
CA ILE A 14 -8.15 16.45 -1.32
C ILE A 14 -8.95 17.64 -0.79
N GLU A 15 -8.48 18.28 0.28
CA GLU A 15 -9.13 19.42 0.92
C GLU A 15 -9.33 20.60 -0.03
N ASN A 16 -8.28 20.99 -0.73
CA ASN A 16 -8.30 22.15 -1.63
C ASN A 16 -8.87 21.83 -3.00
N ARG A 17 -9.14 20.57 -3.31
CA ARG A 17 -9.53 20.08 -4.65
C ARG A 17 -8.56 20.57 -5.72
N GLY A 18 -7.27 20.36 -5.51
CA GLY A 18 -6.21 20.77 -6.41
C GLY A 18 -4.93 21.16 -5.70
N GLY A 19 -4.00 21.69 -6.45
CA GLY A 19 -2.68 22.06 -5.94
C GLY A 19 -1.72 22.44 -7.05
N ILE A 20 -0.43 22.21 -6.78
CA ILE A 20 0.65 22.46 -7.74
C ILE A 20 1.00 21.12 -8.40
N LEU A 21 0.88 21.07 -9.73
CA LEU A 21 1.28 19.92 -10.53
C LEU A 21 2.82 19.77 -10.54
N GLN A 22 3.28 18.59 -10.92
CA GLN A 22 4.71 18.34 -11.12
C GLN A 22 5.34 19.24 -12.18
N THR A 23 4.52 19.79 -13.09
CA THR A 23 4.93 20.81 -14.08
C THR A 23 5.17 22.19 -13.48
N GLY A 24 4.83 22.44 -12.21
CA GLY A 24 4.84 23.75 -11.57
C GLY A 24 3.55 24.55 -11.74
N GLU A 25 2.63 24.10 -12.58
CA GLU A 25 1.36 24.75 -12.82
C GLU A 25 0.39 24.54 -11.65
N ARG A 26 -0.39 25.56 -11.28
CA ARG A 26 -1.49 25.44 -10.33
C ARG A 26 -2.73 24.91 -11.04
N LYS A 27 -3.25 23.78 -10.58
CA LYS A 27 -4.48 23.17 -11.09
C LYS A 27 -5.54 23.05 -10.01
N LYS A 28 -6.76 23.47 -10.33
CA LYS A 28 -7.95 23.24 -9.52
C LYS A 28 -8.85 22.23 -10.22
N ILE A 29 -9.32 21.24 -9.48
CA ILE A 29 -10.27 20.25 -9.96
C ILE A 29 -11.67 20.82 -9.87
N LYS A 30 -12.42 20.77 -10.96
CA LYS A 30 -13.83 21.16 -11.01
C LYS A 30 -14.66 19.97 -10.47
N GLY A 31 -15.62 20.26 -9.60
CA GLY A 31 -16.47 19.22 -8.99
C GLY A 31 -15.82 18.53 -7.78
N ASN A 32 -16.39 17.40 -7.40
CA ASN A 32 -15.93 16.56 -6.28
C ASN A 32 -15.10 15.39 -6.81
N TRP A 33 -14.37 14.75 -5.90
CA TRP A 33 -13.75 13.48 -6.19
C TRP A 33 -14.80 12.37 -6.13
N ASP A 34 -14.87 11.50 -7.14
CA ASP A 34 -15.82 10.38 -7.19
C ASP A 34 -15.24 9.10 -6.62
N LEU A 35 -13.94 8.92 -6.81
CA LEU A 35 -13.20 7.73 -6.37
C LEU A 35 -11.79 8.13 -5.92
N MET A 36 -11.33 7.52 -4.84
CA MET A 36 -9.92 7.52 -4.43
C MET A 36 -9.40 6.09 -4.35
N ILE A 37 -8.27 5.83 -5.00
CA ILE A 37 -7.47 4.62 -4.80
C ILE A 37 -6.19 5.07 -4.10
N ALA A 38 -5.99 4.65 -2.85
CA ALA A 38 -4.91 5.11 -2.01
C ALA A 38 -3.91 3.98 -1.68
N HIS A 39 -2.62 4.28 -1.74
CA HIS A 39 -1.52 3.38 -1.39
C HIS A 39 -0.64 4.02 -0.30
N PRO A 40 -1.14 4.13 0.95
CA PRO A 40 -0.38 4.74 2.03
C PRO A 40 0.90 3.93 2.33
N PRO A 41 1.99 4.60 2.76
CA PRO A 41 3.25 3.93 3.06
C PRO A 41 3.08 2.79 4.07
N CYS A 42 3.48 1.58 3.68
CA CYS A 42 3.30 0.37 4.50
C CYS A 42 4.45 0.08 5.47
N THR A 43 5.52 0.85 5.48
CA THR A 43 6.77 0.62 6.24
C THR A 43 6.52 0.37 7.73
N TYR A 44 5.57 1.10 8.32
CA TYR A 44 5.23 1.00 9.73
C TYR A 44 3.92 0.22 9.98
N LEU A 45 3.22 -0.19 8.93
CA LEU A 45 1.93 -0.88 9.04
C LEU A 45 2.05 -2.38 8.77
N ALA A 46 2.99 -2.79 7.91
CA ALA A 46 3.13 -4.17 7.46
C ALA A 46 3.71 -5.09 8.53
N VAL A 47 3.24 -6.35 8.56
CA VAL A 47 3.75 -7.40 9.46
C VAL A 47 5.23 -7.69 9.26
N SER A 48 5.76 -7.51 8.06
CA SER A 48 7.19 -7.73 7.77
C SER A 48 8.13 -6.81 8.55
N GLY A 49 7.63 -5.68 9.02
CA GLY A 49 8.37 -4.74 9.87
C GLY A 49 8.24 -5.00 11.38
N ALA A 50 7.46 -6.00 11.80
CA ALA A 50 7.10 -6.21 13.20
C ALA A 50 8.30 -6.47 14.12
N GLN A 51 9.32 -7.17 13.62
CA GLN A 51 10.55 -7.47 14.37
C GLN A 51 11.36 -6.22 14.78
N TRP A 52 11.11 -5.07 14.18
CA TRP A 52 11.86 -3.83 14.40
C TRP A 52 11.19 -2.88 15.40
N TYR A 53 10.13 -3.31 16.10
CA TYR A 53 9.46 -2.47 17.11
C TYR A 53 10.09 -2.58 18.47
N TYR A 54 10.59 -3.76 18.83
CA TYR A 54 11.05 -4.06 20.18
C TYR A 54 12.47 -4.62 20.18
N HIS A 55 13.12 -4.51 21.33
CA HIS A 55 14.45 -5.07 21.53
C HIS A 55 14.46 -6.58 21.25
N PRO A 56 15.45 -7.10 20.49
CA PRO A 56 15.49 -8.52 20.11
C PRO A 56 15.47 -9.49 21.30
N ASP A 57 16.07 -9.08 22.42
CA ASP A 57 16.16 -9.92 23.62
C ASP A 57 14.83 -10.02 24.38
N ASP A 58 13.91 -9.07 24.16
CA ASP A 58 12.64 -8.97 24.87
C ASP A 58 11.50 -9.77 24.21
N LYS A 59 11.80 -10.59 23.21
CA LYS A 59 10.80 -11.33 22.42
C LYS A 59 9.87 -12.23 23.26
N ASN A 60 10.33 -12.68 24.41
CA ASN A 60 9.58 -13.55 25.32
C ASN A 60 8.81 -12.77 26.41
N LEU A 61 8.99 -11.45 26.51
CA LEU A 61 8.27 -10.61 27.45
C LEU A 61 6.88 -10.22 26.89
N PRO A 62 5.91 -9.91 27.76
CA PRO A 62 4.68 -9.22 27.37
C PRO A 62 4.99 -7.95 26.58
N THR A 63 4.10 -7.55 25.68
CA THR A 63 4.34 -6.42 24.75
C THR A 63 4.59 -5.09 25.49
N GLU A 64 3.89 -4.90 26.61
CA GLU A 64 3.98 -3.73 27.50
C GLU A 64 5.35 -3.59 28.17
N ASP A 65 6.03 -4.70 28.41
CA ASP A 65 7.33 -4.73 29.09
C ASP A 65 8.53 -4.68 28.14
N ARG A 66 8.27 -4.71 26.81
CA ARG A 66 9.32 -4.71 25.81
C ARG A 66 9.91 -3.34 25.58
N ARG A 67 11.23 -3.25 25.71
CA ARG A 67 12.00 -2.04 25.37
C ARG A 67 11.88 -1.73 23.87
N PRO A 68 11.95 -0.46 23.46
CA PRO A 68 12.07 -0.08 22.06
C PRO A 68 13.29 -0.72 21.40
N HIS A 69 13.21 -0.94 20.08
CA HIS A 69 14.32 -1.48 19.32
C HIS A 69 15.50 -0.48 19.31
N PRO A 70 16.75 -0.89 19.65
CA PRO A 70 17.87 0.04 19.86
C PRO A 70 18.22 0.84 18.60
N LYS A 71 18.09 0.24 17.41
CA LYS A 71 18.34 0.92 16.14
C LYS A 71 17.17 1.81 15.68
N TYR A 72 15.95 1.56 16.17
CA TYR A 72 14.72 2.23 15.73
C TYR A 72 13.83 2.60 16.92
N PRO A 73 14.32 3.42 17.87
CA PRO A 73 13.62 3.68 19.13
C PRO A 73 12.26 4.36 18.96
N TYR A 74 12.09 5.16 17.90
CA TYR A 74 10.86 5.90 17.62
C TYR A 74 9.89 5.17 16.68
N ARG A 75 10.16 3.89 16.36
CA ARG A 75 9.35 3.15 15.38
C ARG A 75 7.87 3.03 15.78
N SER A 76 7.59 2.92 17.07
CA SER A 76 6.21 2.87 17.58
C SER A 76 5.48 4.20 17.36
N LEU A 77 6.16 5.34 17.54
CA LEU A 77 5.61 6.66 17.25
C LEU A 77 5.27 6.80 15.75
N HIS A 78 6.21 6.47 14.87
CA HIS A 78 5.96 6.49 13.42
C HIS A 78 4.84 5.54 12.99
N ARG A 79 4.60 4.45 13.73
CA ARG A 79 3.44 3.59 13.48
C ARG A 79 2.13 4.30 13.77
N GLU A 80 2.03 5.01 14.90
CA GLU A 80 0.83 5.76 15.22
C GLU A 80 0.55 6.89 14.20
N GLU A 81 1.60 7.54 13.71
CA GLU A 81 1.49 8.52 12.62
C GLU A 81 0.97 7.86 11.34
N ALA A 82 1.52 6.69 10.97
CA ALA A 82 1.08 5.95 9.77
C ALA A 82 -0.36 5.43 9.90
N VAL A 83 -0.77 5.00 11.09
CA VAL A 83 -2.17 4.61 11.39
C VAL A 83 -3.08 5.82 11.25
N ARG A 84 -2.72 6.97 11.82
CA ARG A 84 -3.50 8.21 11.69
C ARG A 84 -3.66 8.62 10.23
N PHE A 85 -2.58 8.64 9.46
CA PHE A 85 -2.64 8.94 8.02
C PHE A 85 -3.56 7.98 7.25
N PHE A 86 -3.48 6.67 7.53
CA PHE A 86 -4.41 5.71 6.95
C PHE A 86 -5.87 6.03 7.30
N MET A 87 -6.15 6.39 8.55
CA MET A 87 -7.49 6.74 9.01
C MET A 87 -8.00 8.05 8.38
N GLU A 88 -7.13 9.04 8.16
CA GLU A 88 -7.47 10.28 7.46
C GLU A 88 -7.87 10.00 6.01
N LEU A 89 -7.15 9.12 5.31
CA LEU A 89 -7.54 8.66 3.97
C LEU A 89 -8.87 7.91 4.00
N ALA A 90 -9.07 7.03 4.98
CA ALA A 90 -10.31 6.25 5.11
C ALA A 90 -11.54 7.11 5.41
N ASN A 91 -11.36 8.28 6.02
CA ASN A 91 -12.41 9.23 6.35
C ASN A 91 -12.46 10.44 5.41
N ALA A 92 -11.71 10.41 4.30
CA ALA A 92 -11.74 11.50 3.33
C ALA A 92 -13.17 11.72 2.78
N PRO A 93 -13.55 12.97 2.45
CA PRO A 93 -14.89 13.29 1.94
C PRO A 93 -15.05 12.86 0.47
N ILE A 94 -14.83 11.59 0.20
CA ILE A 94 -14.90 10.98 -1.13
C ILE A 94 -15.84 9.77 -1.04
N PRO A 95 -16.86 9.66 -1.90
CA PRO A 95 -17.92 8.66 -1.77
C PRO A 95 -17.42 7.21 -1.93
N LYS A 96 -16.39 7.00 -2.74
CA LYS A 96 -15.81 5.68 -3.00
C LYS A 96 -14.31 5.71 -2.72
N ILE A 97 -13.86 4.87 -1.79
CA ILE A 97 -12.44 4.81 -1.41
C ILE A 97 -11.98 3.36 -1.39
N ALA A 98 -10.89 3.08 -2.07
CA ALA A 98 -10.15 1.83 -1.94
C ALA A 98 -8.77 2.12 -1.36
N ILE A 99 -8.42 1.49 -0.24
CA ILE A 99 -7.09 1.60 0.36
C ILE A 99 -6.38 0.26 0.22
N GLU A 100 -5.22 0.29 -0.42
CA GLU A 100 -4.32 -0.87 -0.57
C GLU A 100 -3.21 -0.83 0.46
N ASN A 101 -3.01 -1.94 1.15
CA ASN A 101 -1.84 -2.14 1.99
C ASN A 101 -1.56 -3.65 2.16
N PRO A 102 -0.32 -4.08 2.45
CA PRO A 102 -0.05 -5.48 2.76
C PRO A 102 -0.67 -5.89 4.10
N VAL A 103 -0.65 -7.19 4.37
CA VAL A 103 -1.05 -7.74 5.68
C VAL A 103 -0.29 -7.02 6.79
N GLY A 104 -1.02 -6.47 7.76
CA GLY A 104 -0.44 -5.65 8.81
C GLY A 104 -1.42 -5.28 9.91
N ILE A 105 -1.03 -4.26 10.67
CA ILE A 105 -1.75 -3.86 11.87
C ILE A 105 -3.14 -3.29 11.60
N MET A 106 -3.40 -2.78 10.38
CA MET A 106 -4.68 -2.14 10.06
C MET A 106 -5.88 -3.08 10.16
N SER A 107 -5.67 -4.39 10.03
CA SER A 107 -6.72 -5.38 10.29
C SER A 107 -7.22 -5.39 11.75
N ARG A 108 -6.43 -4.85 12.69
CA ARG A 108 -6.79 -4.69 14.11
C ARG A 108 -7.10 -3.24 14.49
N ARG A 109 -6.40 -2.27 13.91
CA ARG A 109 -6.52 -0.85 14.26
C ARG A 109 -7.69 -0.17 13.56
N PHE A 110 -8.12 -0.68 12.43
CA PHE A 110 -9.28 -0.21 11.68
C PHE A 110 -10.36 -1.30 11.60
N ARG A 111 -10.22 -2.21 10.65
CA ARG A 111 -11.10 -3.38 10.48
C ARG A 111 -10.44 -4.42 9.58
N LYS A 112 -10.99 -5.62 9.50
CA LYS A 112 -10.54 -6.61 8.51
C LYS A 112 -10.70 -6.03 7.09
N PRO A 113 -9.77 -6.32 6.15
CA PRO A 113 -9.94 -5.89 4.76
C PRO A 113 -11.20 -6.53 4.16
N ASN A 114 -11.83 -5.84 3.23
CA ASN A 114 -12.98 -6.36 2.48
C ASN A 114 -12.56 -7.51 1.56
N GLN A 115 -11.34 -7.41 1.02
CA GLN A 115 -10.79 -8.40 0.11
C GLN A 115 -9.28 -8.52 0.27
N ILE A 116 -8.77 -9.73 0.00
CA ILE A 116 -7.32 -9.98 -0.16
C ILE A 116 -7.13 -10.51 -1.57
N VAL A 117 -6.25 -9.87 -2.33
CA VAL A 117 -6.00 -10.20 -3.73
C VAL A 117 -4.55 -10.57 -3.97
N GLN A 118 -4.30 -11.19 -5.11
CA GLN A 118 -2.97 -11.59 -5.56
C GLN A 118 -2.73 -11.13 -7.01
N PRO A 119 -1.54 -10.66 -7.37
CA PRO A 119 -1.23 -10.21 -8.73
C PRO A 119 -1.50 -11.27 -9.80
N PHE A 120 -1.26 -12.55 -9.51
CA PHE A 120 -1.48 -13.63 -10.48
C PHE A 120 -2.95 -13.86 -10.84
N TRP A 121 -3.90 -13.25 -10.15
CA TRP A 121 -5.31 -13.24 -10.56
C TRP A 121 -5.59 -12.23 -11.68
N PHE A 122 -4.65 -11.33 -11.92
CA PHE A 122 -4.78 -10.19 -12.84
C PHE A 122 -3.74 -10.18 -13.96
N GLY A 123 -3.07 -11.31 -14.21
CA GLY A 123 -2.14 -11.46 -15.32
C GLY A 123 -0.66 -11.25 -14.99
N ASP A 124 -0.33 -10.89 -13.75
CA ASP A 124 1.07 -10.71 -13.34
C ASP A 124 1.58 -11.98 -12.64
N ARG A 125 2.59 -12.66 -13.22
CA ARG A 125 3.19 -13.88 -12.67
C ARG A 125 3.95 -13.63 -11.37
N ALA A 126 3.20 -13.27 -10.30
CA ALA A 126 3.74 -12.91 -9.01
C ALA A 126 2.77 -13.20 -7.86
N THR A 127 3.33 -13.40 -6.67
CA THR A 127 2.58 -13.40 -5.42
C THR A 127 2.95 -12.18 -4.58
N LYS A 128 1.94 -11.39 -4.20
CA LYS A 128 2.03 -10.28 -3.24
C LYS A 128 0.68 -10.17 -2.55
N THR A 129 0.58 -10.68 -1.33
CA THR A 129 -0.68 -10.61 -0.58
C THR A 129 -1.05 -9.16 -0.33
N THR A 130 -2.11 -8.70 -0.97
CA THR A 130 -2.56 -7.32 -1.00
C THR A 130 -3.93 -7.23 -0.38
N CYS A 131 -4.06 -6.47 0.70
CA CYS A 131 -5.31 -6.21 1.40
C CYS A 131 -5.97 -4.96 0.83
N LEU A 132 -7.29 -5.04 0.60
CA LEU A 132 -8.12 -3.94 0.12
C LEU A 132 -9.19 -3.60 1.16
N TRP A 133 -9.20 -2.36 1.62
CA TRP A 133 -10.28 -1.77 2.42
C TRP A 133 -11.12 -0.90 1.51
N LEU A 134 -12.37 -1.31 1.29
CA LEU A 134 -13.30 -0.63 0.41
C LEU A 134 -14.31 0.15 1.26
N ILE A 135 -14.53 1.41 0.92
CA ILE A 135 -15.45 2.33 1.58
C ILE A 135 -16.39 2.88 0.52
N GLY A 136 -17.66 3.00 0.86
CA GLY A 136 -18.72 3.29 -0.08
C GLY A 136 -19.10 2.06 -0.92
N ASP A 137 -19.82 2.28 -2.00
CA ASP A 137 -20.34 1.23 -2.87
C ASP A 137 -19.31 0.85 -3.95
N LEU A 138 -18.23 0.16 -3.52
CA LEU A 138 -17.23 -0.41 -4.41
C LEU A 138 -17.39 -1.93 -4.45
N PRO A 139 -17.56 -2.54 -5.65
CA PRO A 139 -17.61 -3.99 -5.78
C PRO A 139 -16.26 -4.62 -5.47
N LEU A 140 -16.26 -5.88 -5.05
CA LEU A 140 -15.04 -6.68 -4.95
C LEU A 140 -14.44 -6.87 -6.33
N LEU A 141 -13.10 -6.74 -6.44
CA LEU A 141 -12.40 -6.99 -7.70
C LEU A 141 -12.55 -8.45 -8.14
N GLN A 142 -12.97 -8.64 -9.37
CA GLN A 142 -13.01 -9.95 -10.01
C GLN A 142 -11.69 -10.23 -10.73
N PRO A 143 -11.16 -11.45 -10.63
CA PRO A 143 -9.99 -11.85 -11.43
C PRO A 143 -10.23 -11.62 -12.92
N THR A 144 -9.24 -11.07 -13.62
CA THR A 144 -9.34 -10.77 -15.05
C THR A 144 -8.55 -11.75 -15.92
N ASN A 145 -7.42 -12.24 -15.40
CA ASN A 145 -6.55 -13.17 -16.12
C ASN A 145 -5.71 -13.98 -15.11
N ILE A 146 -6.16 -15.19 -14.79
CA ILE A 146 -5.45 -16.03 -13.83
C ILE A 146 -4.27 -16.73 -14.53
N VAL A 147 -3.07 -16.42 -14.05
CA VAL A 147 -1.80 -16.99 -14.51
C VAL A 147 -1.10 -17.76 -13.38
N ASP A 148 0.07 -18.34 -13.65
CA ASP A 148 0.86 -18.98 -12.59
C ASP A 148 1.42 -17.96 -11.59
N LYS A 149 1.82 -18.46 -10.41
CA LYS A 149 2.28 -17.64 -9.28
C LYS A 149 3.68 -17.03 -9.45
N GLY A 150 4.33 -17.25 -10.60
CA GLY A 150 5.69 -16.82 -10.86
C GLY A 150 6.75 -17.61 -10.07
N ASP A 151 8.00 -17.33 -10.39
CA ASP A 151 9.15 -18.03 -9.82
C ASP A 151 9.38 -17.69 -8.34
N ARG A 152 9.97 -18.64 -7.63
CA ARG A 152 10.35 -18.50 -6.22
C ARG A 152 11.83 -18.83 -6.01
N ILE A 153 12.46 -18.10 -5.11
CA ILE A 153 13.78 -18.41 -4.58
C ILE A 153 13.62 -19.22 -3.29
N HIS A 154 14.29 -20.35 -3.23
CA HIS A 154 14.33 -21.23 -2.06
C HIS A 154 15.66 -21.06 -1.34
N PHE A 155 15.62 -20.86 -0.04
CA PHE A 155 16.79 -20.69 0.81
C PHE A 155 17.16 -22.00 1.51
N LYS A 156 18.41 -22.15 1.88
CA LYS A 156 18.91 -23.32 2.67
C LYS A 156 18.15 -23.54 3.98
N SER A 157 17.52 -22.48 4.52
CA SER A 157 16.67 -22.53 5.73
C SER A 157 15.29 -23.15 5.51
N GLY A 158 14.97 -23.64 4.31
CA GLY A 158 13.65 -24.15 3.93
C GLY A 158 12.61 -23.06 3.62
N LYS A 159 12.93 -21.79 3.87
CA LYS A 159 12.05 -20.66 3.50
C LYS A 159 12.12 -20.40 2.01
N SER A 160 11.04 -19.81 1.46
CA SER A 160 11.04 -19.33 0.09
C SER A 160 10.36 -17.96 -0.02
N GLN A 161 10.74 -17.21 -1.04
CA GLN A 161 10.08 -15.93 -1.36
C GLN A 161 9.93 -15.77 -2.88
N PRO A 162 8.98 -14.93 -3.34
CA PRO A 162 8.83 -14.65 -4.77
C PRO A 162 10.13 -14.10 -5.36
N LYS A 163 10.46 -14.54 -6.57
CA LYS A 163 11.69 -14.11 -7.25
C LYS A 163 11.73 -12.59 -7.45
N TRP A 164 10.62 -11.96 -7.89
CA TRP A 164 10.55 -10.52 -8.08
C TRP A 164 10.91 -9.72 -6.81
N TYR A 165 10.56 -10.27 -5.63
CA TYR A 165 10.87 -9.65 -4.36
C TYR A 165 12.38 -9.75 -4.02
N SER A 166 13.01 -10.89 -4.37
CA SER A 166 14.46 -11.07 -4.26
C SER A 166 15.21 -10.20 -5.25
N ASP A 167 14.72 -10.10 -6.48
CA ASP A 167 15.35 -9.31 -7.55
C ASP A 167 15.43 -7.82 -7.15
N ALA A 168 14.45 -7.30 -6.41
CA ALA A 168 14.51 -5.94 -5.88
C ALA A 168 15.70 -5.68 -4.93
N PHE A 169 16.25 -6.72 -4.28
CA PHE A 169 17.47 -6.59 -3.48
C PHE A 169 18.74 -6.56 -4.33
N VAL A 170 18.71 -7.23 -5.47
CA VAL A 170 19.85 -7.29 -6.39
C VAL A 170 19.90 -6.04 -7.27
N MET A 171 18.74 -5.55 -7.70
CA MET A 171 18.62 -4.41 -8.61
C MET A 171 18.76 -3.07 -7.93
N ALA A 172 18.36 -2.95 -6.67
CA ALA A 172 18.41 -1.70 -5.93
C ALA A 172 19.83 -1.41 -5.39
N ARG A 173 20.30 -0.20 -5.59
CA ARG A 173 21.58 0.29 -5.05
C ARG A 173 21.41 0.84 -3.63
N THR A 174 20.21 1.36 -3.30
CA THR A 174 19.89 1.95 -1.99
C THR A 174 18.67 1.27 -1.34
N SER A 175 18.46 1.54 -0.06
CA SER A 175 17.27 1.09 0.66
C SER A 175 15.99 1.73 0.11
N GLU A 176 16.08 2.99 -0.32
CA GLU A 176 15.00 3.77 -0.89
C GLU A 176 14.57 3.19 -2.25
N GLU A 177 15.53 2.92 -3.15
CA GLU A 177 15.26 2.27 -4.43
C GLU A 177 14.60 0.91 -4.25
N ARG A 178 15.08 0.11 -3.29
CA ARG A 178 14.48 -1.18 -2.94
C ARG A 178 13.04 -1.02 -2.46
N GLN A 179 12.77 -0.03 -1.63
CA GLN A 179 11.41 0.27 -1.16
C GLN A 179 10.51 0.64 -2.34
N ILE A 180 10.97 1.50 -3.25
CA ILE A 180 10.23 1.89 -4.46
C ILE A 180 9.93 0.68 -5.33
N LEU A 181 10.91 -0.18 -5.63
CA LEU A 181 10.71 -1.38 -6.45
C LEU A 181 9.68 -2.33 -5.84
N ARG A 182 9.67 -2.47 -4.51
CA ARG A 182 8.76 -3.39 -3.79
C ARG A 182 7.37 -2.81 -3.53
N SER A 183 7.23 -1.49 -3.55
CA SER A 183 5.94 -0.81 -3.30
C SER A 183 5.07 -0.67 -4.55
N LYS A 184 5.62 -0.84 -5.74
CA LYS A 184 4.87 -0.72 -6.99
C LYS A 184 3.64 -1.62 -7.01
N THR A 185 2.52 -1.06 -7.46
CA THR A 185 1.32 -1.83 -7.79
C THR A 185 1.58 -2.60 -9.08
N PHE A 186 1.15 -3.83 -9.13
CA PHE A 186 1.26 -4.66 -10.32
C PHE A 186 0.32 -4.15 -11.42
N PRO A 187 0.78 -4.09 -12.68
CA PRO A 187 0.00 -3.48 -13.79
C PRO A 187 -1.38 -4.11 -13.99
N GLY A 188 -1.50 -5.42 -13.92
CA GLY A 188 -2.77 -6.11 -14.07
C GLY A 188 -3.77 -5.76 -12.96
N LEU A 189 -3.30 -5.70 -11.71
CA LEU A 189 -4.12 -5.26 -10.59
C LEU A 189 -4.57 -3.80 -10.75
N ALA A 190 -3.65 -2.89 -11.14
CA ALA A 190 -3.97 -1.49 -11.37
C ALA A 190 -5.01 -1.32 -12.49
N LYS A 191 -4.86 -2.08 -13.58
CA LYS A 191 -5.81 -2.11 -14.69
C LYS A 191 -7.20 -2.58 -14.23
N ALA A 192 -7.26 -3.69 -13.47
CA ALA A 192 -8.52 -4.21 -12.94
C ALA A 192 -9.23 -3.20 -12.03
N MET A 193 -8.49 -2.48 -11.16
CA MET A 193 -9.03 -1.40 -10.34
C MET A 193 -9.63 -0.28 -11.21
N ALA A 194 -8.92 0.13 -12.25
CA ALA A 194 -9.39 1.18 -13.16
C ALA A 194 -10.66 0.74 -13.90
N GLU A 195 -10.65 -0.43 -14.52
CA GLU A 195 -11.75 -0.91 -15.34
C GLU A 195 -13.01 -1.26 -14.52
N GLN A 196 -12.85 -1.84 -13.32
CA GLN A 196 -14.00 -2.30 -12.53
C GLN A 196 -14.56 -1.23 -11.60
N TRP A 197 -13.79 -0.19 -11.26
CA TRP A 197 -14.23 0.83 -10.29
C TRP A 197 -14.46 2.22 -10.90
N ALA A 198 -13.77 2.58 -11.98
CA ALA A 198 -13.98 3.89 -12.60
C ALA A 198 -15.27 3.95 -13.43
N GLY A 199 -15.86 2.78 -13.76
CA GLY A 199 -16.97 2.70 -14.69
C GLY A 199 -16.54 3.01 -16.14
N ASP A 200 -17.46 2.90 -17.07
CA ASP A 200 -17.26 3.44 -18.42
C ASP A 200 -17.17 4.95 -18.28
N ALA A 201 -15.96 5.49 -18.28
CA ALA A 201 -15.74 6.89 -18.53
C ALA A 201 -16.21 7.15 -19.98
N SER A 202 -17.48 7.39 -20.14
CA SER A 202 -18.03 7.95 -21.38
C SER A 202 -17.36 9.31 -21.54
N ILE A 203 -16.30 9.33 -22.35
CA ILE A 203 -15.60 10.55 -22.78
C ILE A 203 -16.49 11.30 -23.77
#